data_8c9aeb169df2166be54e6b8107220d62
#
_entry.id   8c9aeb169df2166be54e6b8107220d62
#
_cell.length_a   1.000
_cell.length_b   1.000
_cell.length_c   1.000
_cell.angle_alpha   90.00
_cell.angle_beta   90.00
_cell.angle_gamma   90.00
#
_symmetry.space_group_name_H-M   'P 1'
#
loop_
_entity.id
_entity.type
_entity.pdbx_description
1 polymer ?
#
loop_
_entity_poly.entity_id
_entity_poly.type
_entity_poly.pdbx_seq_one_letter_code
_entity_poly.pdbx_strand_id
1 'polypeptide(L)'
;MVTALPTAHHGRNPQRRSPIRAAALTAAAGALALLTVVLVIPNASAAASTLGAAAAQSGRYFGTAIAASRLGDSTYTTIAGREFNMITAENEMKPDATQPNRGQFNFSSGDQIYNWATQRGLKVRGHTLAWHAQQPGWMQSLSGSNLRQAMIDHINGVMAHYKGKLAAWDVVNEAFNEDGSRRSSNLQGTGNDWIEVAFRTARNADPSTKLCYNDYNIENWSYGKTQGVYNMIRDFKSRGVPIDCVGLQTHFTGGSSLPGNFQTTLSSFAALGVDVALTEVDVTNASTSQYGGLTQACMNVPRCIGITVWGVRDSDSWRSNESPLLFNSGGGAKPAYTSVLNALNAATPQPSQSTPASPPPSSPAPSASPTPPTGGGVGRIVGAQSGRCVDVPNASQTNGTRVQLYDCHNQSNQQWTYTSGKQLTVYGNRCLDAAGSGNGAEIQIYSCNGQANQQWNLNSNGTITGVQSGRCLDVWSTANGARIQLYDCNGQANQRFSLVSQ
;
A
#
# COMPACT_ATOMS: atom_id res chain seq x y z
N MET A 1 26.78 22.39 -79.08
CA MET A 1 25.86 22.82 -80.18
C MET A 1 24.74 23.60 -79.48
N VAL A 2 24.84 24.86 -79.47
CA VAL A 2 24.32 25.86 -80.45
C VAL A 2 22.79 25.85 -80.37
N THR A 3 22.19 26.82 -79.86
CA THR A 3 21.66 28.19 -80.12
C THR A 3 20.17 28.19 -79.83
N ALA A 4 19.42 29.17 -79.53
CA ALA A 4 19.54 30.59 -79.30
C ALA A 4 18.11 31.09 -78.94
N LEU A 5 18.06 32.21 -78.22
CA LEU A 5 16.93 33.17 -78.12
C LEU A 5 16.58 33.79 -79.47
N PRO A 6 15.43 34.47 -79.65
CA PRO A 6 15.30 35.86 -79.19
C PRO A 6 13.86 36.40 -78.90
N THR A 7 13.81 37.42 -78.08
CA THR A 7 13.29 38.79 -78.15
C THR A 7 11.87 39.10 -78.67
N ALA A 8 11.02 39.74 -77.91
CA ALA A 8 10.71 41.15 -77.58
C ALA A 8 9.65 41.80 -78.51
N HIS A 9 8.64 42.47 -77.94
CA HIS A 9 8.34 43.92 -78.18
C HIS A 9 6.97 44.35 -77.59
N HIS A 10 7.00 45.31 -76.73
CA HIS A 10 6.29 46.60 -76.63
C HIS A 10 4.81 46.79 -77.02
N GLY A 11 4.08 47.50 -76.14
CA GLY A 11 2.85 48.22 -76.49
C GLY A 11 2.20 48.96 -75.34
N ARG A 12 2.36 50.27 -75.35
CA ARG A 12 1.92 51.30 -74.39
C ARG A 12 0.41 51.48 -74.26
N ASN A 13 -0.01 51.81 -72.99
CA ASN A 13 -0.99 52.79 -72.42
C ASN A 13 -1.92 53.55 -73.38
N PRO A 14 -3.12 54.12 -73.01
CA PRO A 14 -3.31 55.01 -71.87
C PRO A 14 -4.74 54.97 -71.17
N GLN A 15 -4.71 55.44 -69.93
CA GLN A 15 -5.70 56.20 -69.14
C GLN A 15 -7.20 56.26 -69.48
N ARG A 16 -8.06 56.10 -68.52
CA ARG A 16 -9.17 57.01 -68.17
C ARG A 16 -9.53 56.96 -66.65
N ARG A 17 -9.91 58.18 -66.17
CA ARG A 17 -10.13 58.57 -64.77
C ARG A 17 -11.54 58.16 -64.23
N SER A 18 -11.64 57.78 -62.99
CA SER A 18 -12.54 58.16 -61.84
C SER A 18 -14.08 57.99 -61.99
N PRO A 19 -14.88 57.86 -60.87
CA PRO A 19 -14.70 58.38 -59.51
C PRO A 19 -15.08 57.47 -58.29
N ILE A 20 -14.56 57.91 -57.18
CA ILE A 20 -14.83 57.70 -55.75
C ILE A 20 -16.19 57.17 -55.38
N ARG A 21 -16.27 56.09 -54.63
CA ARG A 21 -17.23 55.87 -53.54
C ARG A 21 -16.51 55.26 -52.33
N ALA A 22 -16.63 55.97 -51.22
CA ALA A 22 -16.16 55.54 -49.90
C ALA A 22 -16.92 54.31 -49.40
N ALA A 23 -16.20 53.29 -48.92
CA ALA A 23 -16.76 52.25 -48.11
C ALA A 23 -15.76 52.00 -46.97
N ALA A 24 -16.32 51.98 -45.77
CA ALA A 24 -15.65 51.91 -44.47
C ALA A 24 -14.77 50.68 -44.33
N LEU A 25 -13.54 50.84 -43.85
CA LEU A 25 -12.65 49.81 -43.36
C LEU A 25 -13.03 49.46 -41.92
N THR A 26 -13.58 48.28 -41.72
CA THR A 26 -13.57 47.61 -40.42
C THR A 26 -12.26 46.86 -40.30
N ALA A 27 -11.38 47.34 -39.42
CA ALA A 27 -10.14 46.66 -39.05
C ALA A 27 -10.46 45.46 -38.15
N ALA A 28 -10.30 44.24 -38.64
CA ALA A 28 -10.26 43.04 -37.82
C ALA A 28 -8.83 42.88 -37.30
N ALA A 29 -8.63 43.19 -36.02
CA ALA A 29 -7.39 42.86 -35.30
C ALA A 29 -7.32 41.36 -35.06
N GLY A 30 -6.56 40.63 -35.87
CA GLY A 30 -6.21 39.25 -35.64
C GLY A 30 -5.18 39.15 -34.50
N ALA A 31 -5.59 38.73 -33.32
CA ALA A 31 -4.68 38.38 -32.23
C ALA A 31 -3.95 37.06 -32.58
N LEU A 32 -2.69 37.15 -32.96
CA LEU A 32 -1.78 36.01 -33.07
C LEU A 32 -1.40 35.60 -31.66
N ALA A 33 -2.08 34.55 -31.10
CA ALA A 33 -1.66 33.92 -29.86
C ALA A 33 -0.37 33.14 -30.15
N LEU A 34 0.77 33.65 -29.75
CA LEU A 34 2.02 32.91 -29.63
C LEU A 34 1.85 31.86 -28.49
N LEU A 35 1.60 30.61 -28.84
CA LEU A 35 1.76 29.50 -27.92
C LEU A 35 3.27 29.36 -27.63
N THR A 36 3.73 29.93 -26.52
CA THR A 36 5.04 29.59 -25.97
C THR A 36 4.93 28.19 -25.38
N VAL A 37 5.39 27.17 -26.11
CA VAL A 37 5.66 25.84 -25.56
C VAL A 37 6.83 26.02 -24.60
N VAL A 38 6.53 26.12 -23.29
CA VAL A 38 7.54 26.00 -22.25
C VAL A 38 7.98 24.53 -22.25
N LEU A 39 9.09 24.24 -22.92
CA LEU A 39 9.81 23.00 -22.73
C LEU A 39 10.29 22.99 -21.29
N VAL A 40 9.56 22.27 -20.41
CA VAL A 40 10.06 21.90 -19.11
C VAL A 40 11.16 20.87 -19.36
N ILE A 41 12.40 21.35 -19.46
CA ILE A 41 13.57 20.48 -19.42
C ILE A 41 13.60 19.93 -17.99
N PRO A 42 13.43 18.63 -17.78
CA PRO A 42 13.61 18.08 -16.44
C PRO A 42 15.03 18.42 -16.02
N ASN A 43 15.17 19.16 -14.91
CA ASN A 43 16.48 19.38 -14.31
C ASN A 43 17.09 18.00 -14.05
N ALA A 44 18.14 17.65 -14.75
CA ALA A 44 18.92 16.47 -14.42
C ALA A 44 19.45 16.69 -13.01
N SER A 45 18.88 15.96 -12.04
CA SER A 45 19.37 15.97 -10.67
C SER A 45 20.81 15.44 -10.70
N ALA A 46 21.73 16.14 -10.06
CA ALA A 46 23.11 15.65 -9.97
C ALA A 46 23.10 14.28 -9.32
N ALA A 47 23.97 13.37 -9.82
CA ALA A 47 24.11 12.03 -9.25
C ALA A 47 24.45 12.13 -7.75
N ALA A 48 23.68 11.45 -6.92
CA ALA A 48 23.90 11.45 -5.48
C ALA A 48 25.14 10.61 -5.12
N SER A 49 25.85 11.01 -4.09
CA SER A 49 27.10 10.37 -3.64
C SER A 49 26.90 9.29 -2.57
N THR A 50 25.68 9.12 -2.03
CA THR A 50 25.34 8.12 -1.01
C THR A 50 24.13 7.31 -1.42
N LEU A 51 24.02 6.07 -0.90
CA LEU A 51 22.96 5.13 -1.27
C LEU A 51 21.56 5.65 -0.92
N GLY A 52 21.39 6.18 0.29
CA GLY A 52 20.11 6.74 0.74
C GLY A 52 19.68 7.96 -0.06
N ALA A 53 20.62 8.86 -0.40
CA ALA A 53 20.34 10.02 -1.21
C ALA A 53 19.99 9.64 -2.66
N ALA A 54 20.70 8.67 -3.26
CA ALA A 54 20.42 8.17 -4.59
C ALA A 54 19.04 7.51 -4.67
N ALA A 55 18.69 6.66 -3.71
CA ALA A 55 17.36 6.04 -3.63
C ALA A 55 16.25 7.10 -3.48
N ALA A 56 16.49 8.13 -2.68
CA ALA A 56 15.52 9.20 -2.45
C ALA A 56 15.17 9.98 -3.71
N GLN A 57 16.08 10.11 -4.70
CA GLN A 57 15.81 10.75 -5.99
C GLN A 57 14.66 10.09 -6.77
N SER A 58 14.47 8.78 -6.57
CA SER A 58 13.38 8.02 -7.16
C SER A 58 12.21 7.75 -6.20
N GLY A 59 12.15 8.47 -5.05
CA GLY A 59 11.10 8.30 -4.05
C GLY A 59 11.22 7.04 -3.20
N ARG A 60 12.37 6.36 -3.25
CA ARG A 60 12.65 5.10 -2.55
C ARG A 60 13.57 5.29 -1.36
N TYR A 61 13.70 4.25 -0.55
CA TYR A 61 14.71 4.22 0.50
C TYR A 61 15.82 3.21 0.20
N PHE A 62 17.01 3.46 0.77
CA PHE A 62 18.06 2.46 0.91
C PHE A 62 18.44 2.39 2.39
N GLY A 63 18.21 1.24 3.01
CA GLY A 63 18.31 1.02 4.45
C GLY A 63 19.39 0.01 4.84
N THR A 64 19.60 -0.09 6.16
CA THR A 64 20.45 -1.12 6.77
C THR A 64 19.86 -1.61 8.09
N ALA A 65 20.10 -2.87 8.43
CA ALA A 65 19.90 -3.37 9.78
C ALA A 65 21.02 -2.87 10.69
N ILE A 66 20.68 -2.49 11.94
CA ILE A 66 21.66 -2.11 12.97
C ILE A 66 21.34 -2.75 14.32
N ALA A 67 22.40 -2.95 15.12
CA ALA A 67 22.32 -3.44 16.48
C ALA A 67 22.63 -2.33 17.49
N ALA A 68 21.84 -2.24 18.58
CA ALA A 68 22.04 -1.23 19.64
C ALA A 68 23.42 -1.33 20.30
N SER A 69 23.95 -2.54 20.44
CA SER A 69 25.29 -2.79 20.99
C SER A 69 26.42 -2.19 20.16
N ARG A 70 26.19 -1.86 18.89
CA ARG A 70 27.17 -1.26 17.97
C ARG A 70 27.11 0.28 17.91
N LEU A 71 26.15 0.91 18.56
CA LEU A 71 25.97 2.37 18.51
C LEU A 71 27.14 3.16 19.13
N GLY A 72 28.01 2.50 19.92
CA GLY A 72 29.27 3.06 20.41
C GLY A 72 30.44 3.03 19.43
N ASP A 73 30.34 2.28 18.32
CA ASP A 73 31.37 2.20 17.28
C ASP A 73 31.23 3.36 16.29
N SER A 74 32.21 4.27 16.31
CA SER A 74 32.17 5.49 15.48
C SER A 74 32.24 5.20 13.98
N THR A 75 32.99 4.19 13.54
CA THR A 75 33.06 3.79 12.13
C THR A 75 31.71 3.24 11.67
N TYR A 76 31.11 2.36 12.47
CA TYR A 76 29.81 1.78 12.21
C TYR A 76 28.72 2.86 12.08
N THR A 77 28.63 3.74 13.08
CA THR A 77 27.60 4.79 13.12
C THR A 77 27.81 5.87 12.06
N THR A 78 29.06 6.16 11.67
CA THR A 78 29.37 7.09 10.59
C THR A 78 28.87 6.53 9.25
N ILE A 79 29.12 5.26 8.96
CA ILE A 79 28.62 4.62 7.74
C ILE A 79 27.10 4.56 7.76
N ALA A 80 26.51 4.05 8.84
CA ALA A 80 25.07 3.90 8.98
C ALA A 80 24.31 5.23 8.82
N GLY A 81 24.81 6.30 9.43
CA GLY A 81 24.16 7.61 9.37
C GLY A 81 24.37 8.38 8.06
N ARG A 82 25.45 8.08 7.31
CA ARG A 82 25.76 8.76 6.05
C ARG A 82 25.12 8.09 4.85
N GLU A 83 25.15 6.77 4.78
CA GLU A 83 24.82 6.03 3.56
C GLU A 83 23.35 5.64 3.45
N PHE A 84 22.63 5.57 4.57
CA PHE A 84 21.28 5.03 4.60
C PHE A 84 20.25 6.07 5.04
N ASN A 85 19.00 5.89 4.62
CA ASN A 85 17.87 6.72 5.00
C ASN A 85 16.71 5.94 5.66
N MET A 86 16.90 4.63 5.86
CA MET A 86 16.01 3.73 6.58
C MET A 86 16.82 2.82 7.49
N ILE A 87 16.36 2.60 8.71
CA ILE A 87 16.99 1.71 9.69
C ILE A 87 16.01 0.62 10.09
N THR A 88 16.50 -0.61 10.23
CA THR A 88 15.79 -1.74 10.82
C THR A 88 16.55 -2.21 12.06
N ALA A 89 15.88 -2.42 13.19
CA ALA A 89 16.50 -3.05 14.36
C ALA A 89 16.76 -4.53 14.07
N GLU A 90 18.02 -4.99 14.18
CA GLU A 90 18.37 -6.37 13.83
C GLU A 90 17.71 -7.39 14.75
N ASN A 91 17.69 -7.12 16.06
CA ASN A 91 17.09 -8.00 17.08
C ASN A 91 16.21 -7.29 18.10
N GLU A 92 16.40 -6.01 18.33
CA GLU A 92 15.90 -5.27 19.48
C GLU A 92 14.39 -4.99 19.45
N MET A 93 13.73 -5.24 18.32
CA MET A 93 12.28 -5.12 18.18
C MET A 93 11.57 -6.47 17.98
N LYS A 94 12.27 -7.59 18.16
CA LYS A 94 11.70 -8.95 18.10
C LYS A 94 10.97 -9.32 19.40
N PRO A 95 10.09 -10.33 19.38
CA PRO A 95 9.23 -10.65 20.53
C PRO A 95 9.96 -10.93 21.84
N ASP A 96 11.08 -11.66 21.80
CA ASP A 96 11.89 -11.97 22.98
C ASP A 96 12.56 -10.73 23.60
N ALA A 97 12.95 -9.77 22.77
CA ALA A 97 13.56 -8.50 23.21
C ALA A 97 12.50 -7.53 23.76
N THR A 98 11.35 -7.43 23.09
CA THR A 98 10.33 -6.44 23.45
C THR A 98 9.38 -6.88 24.56
N GLN A 99 9.23 -8.20 24.79
CA GLN A 99 8.40 -8.74 25.88
C GLN A 99 9.03 -9.99 26.51
N PRO A 100 10.21 -9.86 27.17
CA PRO A 100 10.93 -10.99 27.73
C PRO A 100 10.13 -11.78 28.79
N ASN A 101 9.24 -11.12 29.51
CA ASN A 101 8.33 -11.72 30.47
C ASN A 101 6.87 -11.38 30.11
N ARG A 102 5.94 -12.27 30.40
CA ARG A 102 4.51 -12.07 30.11
C ARG A 102 3.98 -10.82 30.79
N GLY A 103 3.40 -9.91 29.99
CA GLY A 103 2.86 -8.62 30.48
C GLY A 103 3.92 -7.57 30.83
N GLN A 104 5.21 -7.86 30.65
CA GLN A 104 6.30 -6.91 30.91
C GLN A 104 7.03 -6.59 29.61
N PHE A 105 6.84 -5.38 29.14
CA PHE A 105 7.50 -4.87 27.94
C PHE A 105 8.84 -4.20 28.27
N ASN A 106 9.82 -4.37 27.40
CA ASN A 106 11.10 -3.70 27.43
C ASN A 106 11.43 -3.13 26.05
N PHE A 107 11.41 -1.82 25.93
CA PHE A 107 11.69 -1.13 24.68
C PHE A 107 13.06 -0.41 24.68
N SER A 108 13.83 -0.54 25.75
CA SER A 108 15.04 0.28 25.95
C SER A 108 16.04 0.19 24.80
N SER A 109 16.35 -1.00 24.31
CA SER A 109 17.29 -1.17 23.19
C SER A 109 16.71 -0.76 21.84
N GLY A 110 15.42 -1.07 21.61
CA GLY A 110 14.70 -0.60 20.42
C GLY A 110 14.59 0.92 20.36
N ASP A 111 14.33 1.56 21.51
CA ASP A 111 14.28 3.02 21.63
C ASP A 111 15.65 3.68 21.41
N GLN A 112 16.75 3.04 21.83
CA GLN A 112 18.09 3.53 21.49
C GLN A 112 18.31 3.62 19.98
N ILE A 113 17.93 2.58 19.25
CA ILE A 113 18.01 2.56 17.79
C ILE A 113 17.09 3.61 17.18
N TYR A 114 15.83 3.65 17.61
CA TYR A 114 14.85 4.62 17.13
C TYR A 114 15.33 6.07 17.33
N ASN A 115 15.78 6.41 18.54
CA ASN A 115 16.26 7.74 18.86
C ASN A 115 17.53 8.09 18.08
N TRP A 116 18.47 7.14 17.96
CA TRP A 116 19.69 7.33 17.17
C TRP A 116 19.37 7.62 15.69
N ALA A 117 18.42 6.88 15.10
CA ALA A 117 18.00 7.06 13.72
C ALA A 117 17.28 8.39 13.49
N THR A 118 16.30 8.71 14.32
CA THR A 118 15.44 9.89 14.14
C THR A 118 16.19 11.20 14.39
N GLN A 119 17.15 11.24 15.32
CA GLN A 119 18.08 12.38 15.51
C GLN A 119 18.90 12.70 14.25
N ARG A 120 19.01 11.74 13.32
CA ARG A 120 19.71 11.88 12.02
C ARG A 120 18.76 12.04 10.84
N GLY A 121 17.47 12.18 11.09
CA GLY A 121 16.45 12.29 10.05
C GLY A 121 16.17 10.98 9.31
N LEU A 122 16.63 9.84 9.84
CA LEU A 122 16.43 8.53 9.24
C LEU A 122 15.07 7.95 9.67
N LYS A 123 14.43 7.22 8.78
CA LYS A 123 13.19 6.49 9.09
C LYS A 123 13.52 5.13 9.73
N VAL A 124 12.54 4.55 10.42
CA VAL A 124 12.70 3.24 11.06
C VAL A 124 11.61 2.29 10.62
N ARG A 125 12.00 1.04 10.30
CA ARG A 125 11.15 -0.13 10.06
C ARG A 125 11.20 -1.03 11.28
N GLY A 126 10.07 -1.42 11.84
CA GLY A 126 9.95 -2.39 12.92
C GLY A 126 10.03 -3.82 12.41
N HIS A 127 10.82 -4.65 13.09
CA HIS A 127 11.00 -6.07 12.78
C HIS A 127 11.14 -6.87 14.05
N THR A 128 10.23 -7.74 14.41
CA THR A 128 8.97 -8.17 13.81
C THR A 128 7.95 -8.45 14.92
N LEU A 129 6.63 -8.33 14.64
CA LEU A 129 5.61 -8.47 15.69
C LEU A 129 5.27 -9.93 15.99
N ALA A 130 5.12 -10.79 14.98
CA ALA A 130 4.75 -12.19 15.14
C ALA A 130 5.64 -13.09 14.28
N TRP A 131 6.41 -13.94 14.94
CA TRP A 131 7.36 -14.86 14.31
C TRP A 131 7.43 -16.15 15.11
N HIS A 132 7.62 -17.27 14.42
CA HIS A 132 7.75 -18.59 15.06
C HIS A 132 9.09 -18.76 15.79
N ALA A 133 10.13 -17.98 15.40
CA ALA A 133 11.43 -17.93 16.06
C ALA A 133 11.54 -16.70 16.98
N GLN A 134 12.57 -16.67 17.80
CA GLN A 134 12.85 -15.61 18.79
C GLN A 134 11.62 -15.17 19.61
N GLN A 135 10.76 -16.14 19.96
CA GLN A 135 9.72 -15.94 20.95
C GLN A 135 10.31 -16.10 22.35
N PRO A 136 9.87 -15.32 23.35
CA PRO A 136 10.26 -15.54 24.73
C PRO A 136 9.74 -16.89 25.24
N GLY A 137 10.44 -17.51 26.17
CA GLY A 137 10.12 -18.86 26.67
C GLY A 137 8.69 -19.01 27.19
N TRP A 138 8.14 -17.95 27.82
CA TRP A 138 6.76 -17.94 28.28
C TRP A 138 5.75 -18.05 27.13
N MET A 139 6.03 -17.46 25.97
CA MET A 139 5.15 -17.52 24.79
C MET A 139 5.27 -18.88 24.10
N GLN A 140 6.48 -19.45 24.04
CA GLN A 140 6.71 -20.77 23.48
C GLN A 140 5.98 -21.89 24.25
N SER A 141 5.73 -21.71 25.55
CA SER A 141 5.01 -22.67 26.40
C SER A 141 3.49 -22.63 26.24
N LEU A 142 2.96 -21.65 25.49
CA LEU A 142 1.52 -21.51 25.28
C LEU A 142 1.07 -22.19 23.97
N SER A 143 -0.22 -22.51 23.91
CA SER A 143 -0.87 -23.09 22.73
C SER A 143 -2.32 -22.63 22.58
N GLY A 144 -2.95 -22.92 21.45
CA GLY A 144 -4.36 -22.66 21.16
C GLY A 144 -4.78 -21.21 21.46
N SER A 145 -5.93 -21.03 22.10
CA SER A 145 -6.50 -19.73 22.40
C SER A 145 -5.63 -18.86 23.31
N ASN A 146 -4.88 -19.47 24.22
CA ASN A 146 -3.99 -18.74 25.12
C ASN A 146 -2.81 -18.12 24.39
N LEU A 147 -2.20 -18.83 23.44
CA LEU A 147 -1.14 -18.28 22.60
C LEU A 147 -1.69 -17.22 21.64
N ARG A 148 -2.87 -17.46 21.06
CA ARG A 148 -3.54 -16.50 20.19
C ARG A 148 -3.77 -15.16 20.91
N GLN A 149 -4.29 -15.20 22.13
CA GLN A 149 -4.50 -14.00 22.92
C GLN A 149 -3.16 -13.34 23.29
N ALA A 150 -2.14 -14.11 23.65
CA ALA A 150 -0.80 -13.60 23.93
C ALA A 150 -0.18 -12.88 22.73
N MET A 151 -0.36 -13.40 21.50
CA MET A 151 0.07 -12.72 20.27
C MET A 151 -0.67 -11.40 20.07
N ILE A 152 -1.99 -11.37 20.27
CA ILE A 152 -2.81 -10.15 20.16
C ILE A 152 -2.34 -9.10 21.18
N ASP A 153 -2.14 -9.49 22.43
CA ASP A 153 -1.70 -8.61 23.50
C ASP A 153 -0.28 -8.05 23.23
N HIS A 154 0.61 -8.91 22.74
CA HIS A 154 1.95 -8.53 22.32
C HIS A 154 1.93 -7.49 21.21
N ILE A 155 1.21 -7.74 20.12
CA ILE A 155 1.08 -6.80 19.00
C ILE A 155 0.52 -5.47 19.49
N ASN A 156 -0.54 -5.47 20.29
CA ASN A 156 -1.13 -4.24 20.83
C ASN A 156 -0.13 -3.46 21.71
N GLY A 157 0.61 -4.13 22.57
CA GLY A 157 1.58 -3.49 23.47
C GLY A 157 2.75 -2.85 22.73
N VAL A 158 3.35 -3.60 21.79
CA VAL A 158 4.48 -3.10 20.98
C VAL A 158 4.03 -1.94 20.08
N MET A 159 2.91 -2.11 19.40
CA MET A 159 2.40 -1.07 18.49
C MET A 159 1.89 0.16 19.24
N ALA A 160 1.37 0.03 20.45
CA ALA A 160 1.00 1.20 21.26
C ALA A 160 2.23 2.06 21.61
N HIS A 161 3.37 1.41 21.93
CA HIS A 161 4.62 2.12 22.23
C HIS A 161 5.18 2.87 21.01
N TYR A 162 5.14 2.24 19.82
CA TYR A 162 5.68 2.81 18.58
C TYR A 162 4.62 3.48 17.69
N LYS A 163 3.42 3.72 18.17
CA LYS A 163 2.31 4.31 17.39
C LYS A 163 2.71 5.62 16.74
N GLY A 164 2.55 5.69 15.41
CA GLY A 164 2.87 6.87 14.62
C GLY A 164 4.36 7.18 14.47
N LYS A 165 5.24 6.30 14.97
CA LYS A 165 6.69 6.51 14.97
C LYS A 165 7.42 5.81 13.83
N LEU A 166 6.93 4.65 13.37
CA LEU A 166 7.62 3.82 12.41
C LEU A 166 7.03 3.93 11.01
N ALA A 167 7.88 3.81 10.01
CA ALA A 167 7.48 3.86 8.61
C ALA A 167 6.73 2.59 8.17
N ALA A 168 7.10 1.44 8.72
CA ALA A 168 6.49 0.15 8.44
C ALA A 168 6.74 -0.82 9.61
N TRP A 169 5.91 -1.88 9.71
CA TRP A 169 6.12 -3.05 10.55
C TRP A 169 6.10 -4.33 9.73
N ASP A 170 7.03 -5.22 9.98
CA ASP A 170 6.89 -6.64 9.65
C ASP A 170 5.95 -7.26 10.68
N VAL A 171 4.68 -7.38 10.30
CA VAL A 171 3.63 -7.88 11.21
C VAL A 171 3.80 -9.38 11.42
N VAL A 172 4.07 -10.10 10.36
CA VAL A 172 4.32 -11.55 10.38
C VAL A 172 5.58 -11.86 9.57
N ASN A 173 6.44 -12.67 10.16
CA ASN A 173 7.68 -13.13 9.55
C ASN A 173 7.65 -14.66 9.35
N GLU A 174 7.99 -15.12 8.13
CA GLU A 174 8.35 -16.51 7.78
C GLU A 174 7.28 -17.57 8.11
N ALA A 175 6.06 -17.37 7.67
CA ALA A 175 4.94 -18.27 7.98
C ALA A 175 4.74 -19.41 6.96
N PHE A 176 5.65 -19.59 5.99
CA PHE A 176 5.53 -20.61 4.94
C PHE A 176 6.74 -21.54 4.89
N ASN A 177 6.49 -22.79 4.52
CA ASN A 177 7.50 -23.80 4.16
C ASN A 177 7.94 -23.62 2.69
N GLU A 178 9.03 -24.28 2.32
CA GLU A 178 9.58 -24.17 0.96
C GLU A 178 8.63 -24.73 -0.13
N ASP A 179 7.74 -25.63 0.21
CA ASP A 179 6.71 -26.17 -0.70
C ASP A 179 5.49 -25.25 -0.89
N GLY A 180 5.45 -24.12 -0.17
CA GLY A 180 4.34 -23.17 -0.22
C GLY A 180 3.19 -23.48 0.75
N SER A 181 3.30 -24.50 1.55
CA SER A 181 2.38 -24.79 2.65
C SER A 181 2.62 -23.87 3.85
N ARG A 182 1.64 -23.75 4.74
CA ARG A 182 1.81 -23.04 6.02
C ARG A 182 2.86 -23.72 6.88
N ARG A 183 3.81 -22.94 7.41
CA ARG A 183 4.82 -23.45 8.32
C ARG A 183 4.18 -23.99 9.59
N SER A 184 4.47 -25.25 9.93
CA SER A 184 4.10 -25.81 11.22
C SER A 184 4.82 -25.06 12.34
N SER A 185 4.06 -24.43 13.21
CA SER A 185 4.55 -23.66 14.36
C SER A 185 3.47 -23.60 15.44
N ASN A 186 3.85 -23.16 16.65
CA ASN A 186 2.88 -22.93 17.71
C ASN A 186 1.84 -21.86 17.31
N LEU A 187 2.23 -20.81 16.58
CA LEU A 187 1.33 -19.79 16.05
C LEU A 187 0.35 -20.40 15.03
N GLN A 188 0.82 -21.22 14.10
CA GLN A 188 -0.06 -21.94 13.15
C GLN A 188 -1.04 -22.86 13.87
N GLY A 189 -0.63 -23.44 15.01
CA GLY A 189 -1.49 -24.25 15.88
C GLY A 189 -2.63 -23.47 16.54
N THR A 190 -2.64 -22.14 16.48
CA THR A 190 -3.76 -21.31 17.00
C THR A 190 -4.93 -21.20 16.02
N GLY A 191 -4.76 -21.62 14.77
CA GLY A 191 -5.79 -21.59 13.70
C GLY A 191 -5.24 -21.02 12.39
N ASN A 192 -5.85 -21.39 11.28
CA ASN A 192 -5.40 -20.97 9.93
C ASN A 192 -5.51 -19.46 9.67
N ASP A 193 -6.26 -18.74 10.46
CA ASP A 193 -6.51 -17.30 10.35
C ASP A 193 -5.57 -16.45 11.21
N TRP A 194 -4.58 -17.04 11.90
CA TRP A 194 -3.72 -16.31 12.83
C TRP A 194 -2.96 -15.15 12.19
N ILE A 195 -2.53 -15.30 10.92
CA ILE A 195 -1.86 -14.24 10.18
C ILE A 195 -2.82 -13.05 9.94
N GLU A 196 -4.04 -13.35 9.50
CA GLU A 196 -5.08 -12.32 9.32
C GLU A 196 -5.38 -11.60 10.63
N VAL A 197 -5.48 -12.35 11.73
CA VAL A 197 -5.69 -11.76 13.07
C VAL A 197 -4.55 -10.84 13.46
N ALA A 198 -3.29 -11.22 13.19
CA ALA A 198 -2.13 -10.37 13.45
C ALA A 198 -2.21 -9.05 12.66
N PHE A 199 -2.50 -9.10 11.36
CA PHE A 199 -2.64 -7.90 10.53
C PHE A 199 -3.79 -7.00 10.96
N ARG A 200 -4.97 -7.55 11.27
CA ARG A 200 -6.11 -6.76 11.75
C ARG A 200 -5.84 -6.14 13.11
N THR A 201 -5.21 -6.87 14.02
CA THR A 201 -4.77 -6.34 15.32
C THR A 201 -3.79 -5.19 15.14
N ALA A 202 -2.78 -5.36 14.29
CA ALA A 202 -1.78 -4.32 14.02
C ALA A 202 -2.42 -3.06 13.43
N ARG A 203 -3.33 -3.18 12.47
CA ARG A 203 -4.03 -2.02 11.86
C ARG A 203 -4.91 -1.28 12.85
N ASN A 204 -5.59 -2.02 13.74
CA ASN A 204 -6.41 -1.41 14.79
C ASN A 204 -5.56 -0.64 15.80
N ALA A 205 -4.36 -1.14 16.12
CA ALA A 205 -3.43 -0.48 17.04
C ALA A 205 -2.81 0.78 16.44
N ASP A 206 -2.36 0.72 15.17
CA ASP A 206 -1.83 1.88 14.44
C ASP A 206 -2.37 1.93 12.99
N PRO A 207 -3.33 2.83 12.72
CA PRO A 207 -3.86 3.02 11.37
C PRO A 207 -2.87 3.65 10.38
N SER A 208 -1.79 4.27 10.85
CA SER A 208 -0.91 5.12 10.03
C SER A 208 0.30 4.41 9.46
N THR A 209 0.81 3.36 10.12
CA THR A 209 2.01 2.63 9.69
C THR A 209 1.72 1.62 8.58
N LYS A 210 2.70 1.38 7.70
CA LYS A 210 2.59 0.30 6.71
C LYS A 210 2.76 -1.07 7.38
N LEU A 211 1.92 -2.01 7.00
CA LEU A 211 1.90 -3.38 7.53
C LEU A 211 2.39 -4.36 6.47
N CYS A 212 3.48 -5.05 6.76
CA CYS A 212 4.18 -5.92 5.83
C CYS A 212 4.16 -7.39 6.29
N TYR A 213 4.07 -8.29 5.33
CA TYR A 213 4.47 -9.69 5.47
C TYR A 213 5.93 -9.82 4.99
N ASN A 214 6.77 -10.55 5.70
CA ASN A 214 8.19 -10.69 5.36
C ASN A 214 8.59 -12.17 5.32
N ASP A 215 9.34 -12.59 4.29
CA ASP A 215 9.81 -13.98 4.16
C ASP A 215 11.09 -14.08 3.30
N TYR A 216 11.83 -15.17 3.47
CA TYR A 216 12.98 -15.55 2.67
C TYR A 216 12.60 -16.62 1.63
N ASN A 217 13.43 -16.82 0.62
CA ASN A 217 13.23 -17.78 -0.47
C ASN A 217 11.92 -17.56 -1.24
N ILE A 218 11.45 -16.30 -1.31
CA ILE A 218 10.30 -15.90 -2.13
C ILE A 218 10.72 -15.01 -3.32
N GLU A 219 11.99 -15.04 -3.67
CA GLU A 219 12.61 -14.24 -4.73
C GLU A 219 12.41 -14.85 -6.12
N ASN A 220 12.18 -16.16 -6.21
CA ASN A 220 11.99 -16.87 -7.47
C ASN A 220 10.51 -17.17 -7.70
N TRP A 221 9.96 -16.64 -8.78
CA TRP A 221 8.54 -16.81 -9.13
C TRP A 221 8.08 -18.28 -9.22
N SER A 222 8.98 -19.19 -9.60
CA SER A 222 8.66 -20.61 -9.77
C SER A 222 8.70 -21.43 -8.48
N TYR A 223 9.10 -20.84 -7.35
CA TYR A 223 9.17 -21.57 -6.09
C TYR A 223 7.79 -21.74 -5.45
N GLY A 224 7.56 -22.93 -4.87
CA GLY A 224 6.33 -23.23 -4.14
C GLY A 224 6.05 -22.21 -3.05
N LYS A 225 7.05 -21.84 -2.28
CA LYS A 225 6.96 -20.84 -1.21
C LYS A 225 6.50 -19.47 -1.74
N THR A 226 7.08 -19.00 -2.84
CA THR A 226 6.67 -17.75 -3.49
C THR A 226 5.20 -17.81 -3.88
N GLN A 227 4.75 -18.91 -4.48
CA GLN A 227 3.36 -19.08 -4.88
C GLN A 227 2.42 -19.18 -3.66
N GLY A 228 2.83 -19.84 -2.59
CA GLY A 228 2.08 -19.90 -1.33
C GLY A 228 1.85 -18.51 -0.72
N VAL A 229 2.91 -17.73 -0.61
CA VAL A 229 2.84 -16.34 -0.12
C VAL A 229 2.00 -15.47 -1.06
N TYR A 230 2.23 -15.56 -2.38
CA TYR A 230 1.45 -14.81 -3.38
C TYR A 230 -0.05 -15.10 -3.27
N ASN A 231 -0.43 -16.36 -3.17
CA ASN A 231 -1.83 -16.76 -3.04
C ASN A 231 -2.47 -16.22 -1.73
N MET A 232 -1.73 -16.24 -0.62
CA MET A 232 -2.19 -15.63 0.63
C MET A 232 -2.41 -14.12 0.48
N ILE A 233 -1.44 -13.39 -0.10
CA ILE A 233 -1.58 -11.94 -0.29
C ILE A 233 -2.76 -11.61 -1.20
N ARG A 234 -2.95 -12.37 -2.28
CA ARG A 234 -4.09 -12.23 -3.20
C ARG A 234 -5.42 -12.44 -2.46
N ASP A 235 -5.52 -13.49 -1.66
CA ASP A 235 -6.69 -13.75 -0.82
C ASP A 235 -6.91 -12.63 0.19
N PHE A 236 -5.88 -12.19 0.87
CA PHE A 236 -5.95 -11.09 1.84
C PHE A 236 -6.45 -9.79 1.20
N LYS A 237 -5.91 -9.44 0.03
CA LYS A 237 -6.38 -8.25 -0.71
C LYS A 237 -7.83 -8.39 -1.11
N SER A 238 -8.27 -9.57 -1.58
CA SER A 238 -9.66 -9.81 -1.97
C SER A 238 -10.63 -9.71 -0.78
N ARG A 239 -10.18 -10.07 0.44
CA ARG A 239 -10.98 -10.02 1.67
C ARG A 239 -10.79 -8.76 2.51
N GLY A 240 -10.05 -7.77 2.01
CA GLY A 240 -9.79 -6.51 2.72
C GLY A 240 -9.00 -6.69 4.02
N VAL A 241 -8.11 -7.69 4.08
CA VAL A 241 -7.13 -7.79 5.16
C VAL A 241 -6.10 -6.68 4.98
N PRO A 242 -5.78 -5.91 6.02
CA PRO A 242 -4.97 -4.69 5.90
C PRO A 242 -3.48 -4.98 5.73
N ILE A 243 -3.11 -5.53 4.58
CA ILE A 243 -1.72 -5.74 4.18
C ILE A 243 -1.32 -4.69 3.15
N ASP A 244 -0.25 -3.95 3.43
CA ASP A 244 0.24 -2.86 2.59
C ASP A 244 1.47 -3.23 1.79
N CYS A 245 2.28 -4.17 2.28
CA CYS A 245 3.55 -4.53 1.65
C CYS A 245 3.96 -5.99 1.89
N VAL A 246 4.86 -6.45 0.99
CA VAL A 246 5.57 -7.72 1.08
C VAL A 246 7.07 -7.44 1.08
N GLY A 247 7.77 -7.95 2.10
CA GLY A 247 9.21 -7.96 2.20
C GLY A 247 9.76 -9.28 1.66
N LEU A 248 10.71 -9.18 0.75
CA LEU A 248 11.55 -10.28 0.31
C LEU A 248 12.89 -10.12 1.02
N GLN A 249 13.27 -11.08 1.87
CA GLN A 249 14.51 -10.97 2.66
C GLN A 249 15.77 -10.93 1.77
N THR A 250 15.76 -11.69 0.69
CA THR A 250 16.83 -11.63 -0.34
C THR A 250 18.21 -12.01 0.21
N HIS A 251 18.25 -13.10 0.99
CA HIS A 251 19.49 -13.72 1.43
C HIS A 251 20.05 -14.65 0.33
N PHE A 252 21.07 -14.21 -0.39
CA PHE A 252 21.73 -15.03 -1.41
C PHE A 252 22.99 -15.68 -0.85
N THR A 253 22.84 -16.97 -0.49
CA THR A 253 23.92 -17.79 0.07
C THR A 253 24.87 -18.33 -1.00
N GLY A 254 25.98 -18.94 -0.60
CA GLY A 254 26.99 -19.51 -1.51
C GLY A 254 26.37 -20.48 -2.51
N GLY A 255 26.69 -20.29 -3.80
CA GLY A 255 26.12 -21.08 -4.89
C GLY A 255 24.75 -20.60 -5.41
N SER A 256 24.05 -19.71 -4.72
CA SER A 256 22.84 -19.10 -5.24
C SER A 256 23.13 -17.99 -6.24
N SER A 257 22.26 -17.82 -7.21
CA SER A 257 22.31 -16.73 -8.18
C SER A 257 21.02 -15.93 -8.15
N LEU A 258 21.09 -14.68 -8.60
CA LEU A 258 19.87 -13.88 -8.79
C LEU A 258 18.95 -14.60 -9.79
N PRO A 259 17.72 -14.97 -9.39
CA PRO A 259 16.80 -15.67 -10.31
C PRO A 259 16.50 -14.82 -11.54
N GLY A 260 16.50 -15.44 -12.74
CA GLY A 260 16.17 -14.75 -13.98
C GLY A 260 14.75 -14.15 -14.00
N ASN A 261 13.86 -14.66 -13.14
CA ASN A 261 12.48 -14.19 -12.99
C ASN A 261 12.28 -13.29 -11.74
N PHE A 262 13.37 -12.79 -11.13
CA PHE A 262 13.29 -11.97 -9.90
C PHE A 262 12.42 -10.71 -10.09
N GLN A 263 12.62 -9.97 -11.19
CA GLN A 263 11.80 -8.80 -11.49
C GLN A 263 10.32 -9.19 -11.71
N THR A 264 10.05 -10.34 -12.32
CA THR A 264 8.68 -10.87 -12.46
C THR A 264 8.06 -11.12 -11.11
N THR A 265 8.80 -11.67 -10.16
CA THR A 265 8.34 -11.86 -8.77
C THR A 265 7.91 -10.55 -8.14
N LEU A 266 8.78 -9.53 -8.17
CA LEU A 266 8.45 -8.20 -7.64
C LEU A 266 7.22 -7.60 -8.32
N SER A 267 7.14 -7.66 -9.65
CA SER A 267 6.02 -7.11 -10.41
C SER A 267 4.70 -7.84 -10.12
N SER A 268 4.75 -9.15 -9.91
CA SER A 268 3.56 -9.95 -9.61
C SER A 268 2.96 -9.61 -8.25
N PHE A 269 3.80 -9.49 -7.20
CA PHE A 269 3.32 -9.00 -5.90
C PHE A 269 2.79 -7.56 -6.01
N ALA A 270 3.50 -6.67 -6.69
CA ALA A 270 3.11 -5.29 -6.91
C ALA A 270 1.75 -5.16 -7.62
N ALA A 271 1.45 -6.06 -8.57
CA ALA A 271 0.17 -6.11 -9.29
C ALA A 271 -1.03 -6.42 -8.39
N LEU A 272 -0.81 -7.02 -7.20
CA LEU A 272 -1.86 -7.21 -6.18
C LEU A 272 -2.22 -5.91 -5.44
N GLY A 273 -1.56 -4.79 -5.76
CA GLY A 273 -1.80 -3.51 -5.08
C GLY A 273 -1.10 -3.39 -3.72
N VAL A 274 -0.07 -4.19 -3.47
CA VAL A 274 0.83 -4.04 -2.32
C VAL A 274 2.17 -3.46 -2.75
N ASP A 275 2.86 -2.78 -1.84
CA ASP A 275 4.24 -2.39 -2.06
C ASP A 275 5.14 -3.64 -1.88
N VAL A 276 6.30 -3.63 -2.54
CA VAL A 276 7.33 -4.63 -2.33
C VAL A 276 8.61 -3.97 -1.84
N ALA A 277 9.40 -4.68 -1.05
CA ALA A 277 10.69 -4.21 -0.56
C ALA A 277 11.66 -5.38 -0.47
N LEU A 278 12.95 -5.12 -0.72
CA LEU A 278 14.01 -6.06 -0.37
C LEU A 278 14.47 -5.70 1.04
N THR A 279 14.31 -6.63 2.00
CA THR A 279 14.29 -6.24 3.41
C THR A 279 15.52 -6.63 4.21
N GLU A 280 16.32 -7.60 3.73
CA GLU A 280 17.41 -8.19 4.50
C GLU A 280 18.58 -8.61 3.61
N VAL A 281 18.86 -7.83 2.56
CA VAL A 281 19.80 -8.18 1.50
C VAL A 281 21.17 -8.45 2.05
N ASP A 282 21.66 -9.66 1.81
CA ASP A 282 23.07 -10.04 1.94
C ASP A 282 23.41 -11.09 0.86
N VAL A 283 24.58 -10.93 0.24
CA VAL A 283 24.97 -11.74 -0.92
C VAL A 283 26.40 -12.24 -0.69
N THR A 284 26.61 -13.56 -0.71
CA THR A 284 27.94 -14.16 -0.55
C THR A 284 28.99 -13.48 -1.42
N ASN A 285 30.12 -13.12 -0.84
CA ASN A 285 31.21 -12.37 -1.44
C ASN A 285 30.82 -11.02 -2.04
N ALA A 286 29.69 -10.47 -1.64
CA ALA A 286 29.13 -9.21 -2.17
C ALA A 286 29.21 -9.16 -3.71
N SER A 287 28.68 -10.18 -4.38
CA SER A 287 28.69 -10.28 -5.86
C SER A 287 28.16 -8.99 -6.49
N THR A 288 29.03 -8.30 -7.23
CA THR A 288 28.73 -7.02 -7.87
C THR A 288 27.57 -7.12 -8.86
N SER A 289 27.52 -8.21 -9.63
CA SER A 289 26.45 -8.46 -10.60
C SER A 289 25.10 -8.75 -9.92
N GLN A 290 25.10 -9.49 -8.81
CA GLN A 290 23.86 -9.78 -8.08
C GLN A 290 23.33 -8.52 -7.38
N TYR A 291 24.17 -7.77 -6.67
CA TYR A 291 23.77 -6.51 -6.05
C TYR A 291 23.28 -5.47 -7.07
N GLY A 292 23.96 -5.32 -8.20
CA GLY A 292 23.51 -4.45 -9.28
C GLY A 292 22.19 -4.91 -9.89
N GLY A 293 22.05 -6.22 -10.15
CA GLY A 293 20.86 -6.81 -10.76
C GLY A 293 19.62 -6.72 -9.87
N LEU A 294 19.73 -7.06 -8.57
CA LEU A 294 18.59 -6.93 -7.64
C LEU A 294 18.17 -5.47 -7.46
N THR A 295 19.13 -4.55 -7.41
CA THR A 295 18.85 -3.12 -7.31
C THR A 295 18.12 -2.63 -8.57
N GLN A 296 18.61 -2.98 -9.75
CA GLN A 296 17.96 -2.62 -11.02
C GLN A 296 16.54 -3.21 -11.12
N ALA A 297 16.34 -4.47 -10.71
CA ALA A 297 15.02 -5.08 -10.71
C ALA A 297 14.03 -4.34 -9.80
N CYS A 298 14.47 -3.92 -8.60
CA CYS A 298 13.66 -3.08 -7.72
C CYS A 298 13.36 -1.72 -8.36
N MET A 299 14.35 -1.07 -8.97
CA MET A 299 14.16 0.24 -9.62
C MET A 299 13.18 0.18 -10.79
N ASN A 300 13.10 -0.95 -11.50
CA ASN A 300 12.19 -1.17 -12.62
C ASN A 300 10.73 -1.40 -12.19
N VAL A 301 10.47 -1.67 -10.90
CA VAL A 301 9.12 -1.92 -10.40
C VAL A 301 8.62 -0.71 -9.62
N PRO A 302 7.60 0.03 -10.09
CA PRO A 302 7.14 1.27 -9.44
C PRO A 302 6.75 1.11 -7.98
N ARG A 303 6.20 -0.03 -7.59
CA ARG A 303 5.83 -0.32 -6.21
C ARG A 303 6.94 -0.98 -5.38
N CYS A 304 8.18 -1.11 -5.91
CA CYS A 304 9.33 -1.45 -5.07
C CYS A 304 9.78 -0.18 -4.35
N ILE A 305 9.51 -0.13 -3.04
CA ILE A 305 9.65 1.09 -2.24
C ILE A 305 11.04 1.25 -1.62
N GLY A 306 11.87 0.21 -1.66
CA GLY A 306 13.24 0.31 -1.14
C GLY A 306 13.93 -1.02 -0.95
N ILE A 307 15.20 -0.89 -0.53
CA ILE A 307 16.14 -1.98 -0.30
C ILE A 307 16.77 -1.77 1.07
N THR A 308 16.90 -2.81 1.88
CA THR A 308 17.63 -2.82 3.15
C THR A 308 18.68 -3.93 3.10
N VAL A 309 19.95 -3.60 3.33
CA VAL A 309 21.01 -4.60 3.54
C VAL A 309 21.02 -5.05 5.00
N TRP A 310 21.34 -6.36 5.25
CA TRP A 310 21.23 -6.91 6.60
C TRP A 310 22.53 -6.77 7.38
N GLY A 311 22.91 -5.52 7.63
CA GLY A 311 24.10 -5.12 8.40
C GLY A 311 24.91 -4.02 7.72
N VAL A 312 25.84 -3.42 8.46
CA VAL A 312 26.63 -2.27 7.99
C VAL A 312 27.94 -2.72 7.33
N ARG A 313 28.75 -3.54 8.02
CA ARG A 313 30.04 -4.06 7.54
C ARG A 313 30.06 -5.58 7.57
N ASP A 314 30.93 -6.19 6.79
CA ASP A 314 31.08 -7.66 6.76
C ASP A 314 31.26 -8.26 8.16
N SER A 315 32.06 -7.61 9.04
CA SER A 315 32.27 -8.06 10.42
C SER A 315 31.04 -7.96 11.32
N ASP A 316 30.03 -7.19 10.94
CA ASP A 316 28.79 -6.99 11.71
C ASP A 316 27.67 -7.92 11.23
N SER A 317 27.86 -8.61 10.09
CA SER A 317 26.88 -9.53 9.53
C SER A 317 26.80 -10.84 10.32
N TRP A 318 25.60 -11.38 10.49
CA TRP A 318 25.38 -12.75 10.98
C TRP A 318 26.05 -13.82 10.08
N ARG A 319 26.37 -13.44 8.83
CA ARG A 319 27.10 -14.23 7.82
C ARG A 319 28.51 -13.66 7.56
N SER A 320 29.17 -13.16 8.60
CA SER A 320 30.46 -12.46 8.49
C SER A 320 31.57 -13.23 7.77
N ASN A 321 31.55 -14.57 7.83
CA ASN A 321 32.48 -15.47 7.13
C ASN A 321 32.26 -15.51 5.61
N GLU A 322 31.17 -14.96 5.08
CA GLU A 322 30.85 -14.92 3.65
C GLU A 322 31.09 -13.56 3.01
N SER A 323 31.55 -12.58 3.75
CA SER A 323 31.80 -11.20 3.28
C SER A 323 30.61 -10.62 2.47
N PRO A 324 29.36 -10.62 3.02
CA PRO A 324 28.17 -10.48 2.21
C PRO A 324 27.71 -9.04 1.96
N LEU A 325 28.27 -8.04 2.66
CA LEU A 325 27.75 -6.67 2.69
C LEU A 325 28.51 -5.72 1.76
N LEU A 326 28.02 -4.48 1.65
CA LEU A 326 28.58 -3.46 0.77
C LEU A 326 29.85 -2.81 1.29
N PHE A 327 30.13 -2.95 2.60
CA PHE A 327 31.34 -2.44 3.26
C PHE A 327 32.12 -3.60 3.86
N ASN A 328 33.44 -3.59 3.66
CA ASN A 328 34.33 -4.57 4.30
C ASN A 328 34.42 -4.35 5.81
N SER A 329 35.08 -5.26 6.53
CA SER A 329 35.19 -5.21 7.99
C SER A 329 35.87 -3.93 8.52
N GLY A 330 36.69 -3.27 7.71
CA GLY A 330 37.32 -1.98 8.04
C GLY A 330 36.49 -0.75 7.70
N GLY A 331 35.27 -0.94 7.12
CA GLY A 331 34.39 0.15 6.71
C GLY A 331 34.65 0.71 5.30
N GLY A 332 35.57 0.12 4.54
CA GLY A 332 35.80 0.50 3.13
C GLY A 332 34.69 -0.02 2.21
N ALA A 333 34.24 0.82 1.29
CA ALA A 333 33.24 0.43 0.29
C ALA A 333 33.81 -0.62 -0.68
N LYS A 334 33.02 -1.65 -0.99
CA LYS A 334 33.38 -2.73 -1.92
C LYS A 334 32.86 -2.42 -3.33
N PRO A 335 33.34 -3.12 -4.39
CA PRO A 335 32.86 -2.89 -5.77
C PRO A 335 31.32 -2.98 -5.91
N ALA A 336 30.66 -3.82 -5.12
CA ALA A 336 29.19 -3.93 -5.09
C ALA A 336 28.51 -2.63 -4.68
N TYR A 337 29.09 -1.84 -3.79
CA TYR A 337 28.58 -0.51 -3.41
C TYR A 337 28.44 0.40 -4.65
N THR A 338 29.49 0.47 -5.48
CA THR A 338 29.46 1.29 -6.70
C THR A 338 28.40 0.80 -7.68
N SER A 339 28.22 -0.53 -7.81
CA SER A 339 27.19 -1.10 -8.68
C SER A 339 25.78 -0.73 -8.22
N VAL A 340 25.52 -0.79 -6.92
CA VAL A 340 24.25 -0.37 -6.31
C VAL A 340 24.03 1.13 -6.52
N LEU A 341 25.02 1.96 -6.19
CA LEU A 341 24.93 3.42 -6.32
C LEU A 341 24.62 3.84 -7.75
N ASN A 342 25.28 3.21 -8.73
CA ASN A 342 25.04 3.48 -10.15
C ASN A 342 23.62 3.08 -10.56
N ALA A 343 23.10 1.94 -10.12
CA ALA A 343 21.74 1.51 -10.42
C ALA A 343 20.69 2.42 -9.78
N LEU A 344 20.92 2.91 -8.57
CA LEU A 344 20.05 3.87 -7.90
C LEU A 344 20.03 5.24 -8.63
N ASN A 345 21.22 5.75 -9.02
CA ASN A 345 21.33 7.02 -9.74
C ASN A 345 20.77 6.96 -11.18
N ALA A 346 20.75 5.79 -11.79
CA ALA A 346 20.13 5.58 -13.11
C ALA A 346 18.60 5.47 -13.07
N ALA A 347 18.01 5.30 -11.88
CA ALA A 347 16.57 5.16 -11.73
C ALA A 347 15.85 6.48 -12.08
N THR A 348 14.85 6.39 -12.94
CA THR A 348 13.99 7.56 -13.23
C THR A 348 13.18 7.92 -12.00
N PRO A 349 12.93 9.23 -11.74
CA PRO A 349 12.00 9.65 -10.70
C PRO A 349 10.65 8.97 -10.91
N GLN A 350 10.16 8.30 -9.88
CA GLN A 350 8.81 7.76 -9.92
C GLN A 350 7.83 8.93 -10.01
N PRO A 351 6.80 8.90 -10.88
CA PRO A 351 5.71 9.86 -10.79
C PRO A 351 5.24 9.85 -9.35
N SER A 352 5.32 10.99 -8.69
CA SER A 352 4.85 11.12 -7.30
C SER A 352 3.47 10.51 -7.23
N GLN A 353 3.33 9.36 -6.59
CA GLN A 353 2.05 9.01 -6.03
C GLN A 353 1.82 10.07 -4.97
N SER A 354 1.04 11.08 -5.33
CA SER A 354 0.56 12.07 -4.37
C SER A 354 -0.17 11.27 -3.28
N THR A 355 0.53 10.97 -2.18
CA THR A 355 -0.18 10.88 -0.92
C THR A 355 -0.98 12.18 -0.85
N PRO A 356 -2.28 12.16 -0.57
CA PRO A 356 -3.00 13.36 -0.28
C PRO A 356 -2.18 14.10 0.78
N ALA A 357 -1.67 15.27 0.44
CA ALA A 357 -0.92 16.11 1.36
C ALA A 357 -1.81 16.31 2.58
N SER A 358 -1.33 15.91 3.75
CA SER A 358 -1.92 16.37 5.00
C SER A 358 -1.93 17.90 4.93
N PRO A 359 -3.08 18.55 5.09
CA PRO A 359 -3.13 20.00 5.09
C PRO A 359 -2.25 20.51 6.24
N PRO A 360 -1.57 21.66 6.06
CA PRO A 360 -0.77 22.26 7.13
C PRO A 360 -1.66 22.49 8.35
N PRO A 361 -1.09 22.47 9.58
CA PRO A 361 -1.87 22.70 10.77
C PRO A 361 -2.44 24.12 10.75
N SER A 362 -3.69 24.24 10.39
CA SER A 362 -4.46 25.46 10.57
C SER A 362 -5.02 25.47 11.99
N SER A 363 -4.85 26.60 12.66
CA SER A 363 -5.43 26.93 13.96
C SER A 363 -6.93 26.57 14.02
N PRO A 364 -7.44 26.21 15.21
CA PRO A 364 -8.79 25.68 15.34
C PRO A 364 -9.84 26.75 15.01
N ALA A 365 -10.52 26.56 13.90
CA ALA A 365 -11.82 27.19 13.65
C ALA A 365 -12.93 26.20 14.04
N PRO A 366 -14.10 26.66 14.47
CA PRO A 366 -15.10 25.83 15.13
C PRO A 366 -15.64 24.73 14.20
N SER A 367 -15.79 23.55 14.79
CA SER A 367 -16.31 22.32 14.24
C SER A 367 -17.57 22.54 13.39
N ALA A 368 -17.43 22.44 12.07
CA ALA A 368 -18.59 22.22 11.18
C ALA A 368 -18.77 20.72 11.01
N SER A 369 -19.90 20.20 11.41
CA SER A 369 -20.33 18.84 11.12
C SER A 369 -20.24 18.55 9.62
N PRO A 370 -19.74 17.36 9.21
CA PRO A 370 -19.75 16.99 7.79
C PRO A 370 -21.20 16.92 7.30
N THR A 371 -21.48 17.73 6.31
CA THR A 371 -22.75 17.72 5.58
C THR A 371 -22.92 16.36 4.90
N PRO A 372 -24.06 15.71 4.98
CA PRO A 372 -24.33 14.49 4.22
C PRO A 372 -24.21 14.78 2.72
N PRO A 373 -23.76 13.81 1.90
CA PRO A 373 -23.67 14.02 0.46
C PRO A 373 -25.06 14.33 -0.10
N THR A 374 -25.19 15.53 -0.62
CA THR A 374 -26.39 15.97 -1.35
C THR A 374 -26.38 15.34 -2.74
N GLY A 375 -27.25 14.34 -2.91
CA GLY A 375 -27.90 14.03 -4.20
C GLY A 375 -27.10 13.35 -5.30
N GLY A 376 -27.47 12.10 -5.63
CA GLY A 376 -27.55 11.68 -7.03
C GLY A 376 -26.35 11.00 -7.66
N GLY A 377 -25.40 10.45 -6.92
CA GLY A 377 -24.36 9.60 -7.51
C GLY A 377 -24.77 8.12 -7.55
N VAL A 378 -24.54 7.44 -8.68
CA VAL A 378 -24.59 5.98 -8.75
C VAL A 378 -23.33 5.41 -8.11
N GLY A 379 -23.48 4.44 -7.21
CA GLY A 379 -22.37 3.85 -6.49
C GLY A 379 -22.66 2.41 -6.06
N ARG A 380 -21.67 1.77 -5.44
CA ARG A 380 -21.80 0.45 -4.83
C ARG A 380 -21.87 0.60 -3.31
N ILE A 381 -22.77 -0.14 -2.68
CA ILE A 381 -22.83 -0.21 -1.21
C ILE A 381 -21.87 -1.31 -0.79
N VAL A 382 -20.74 -0.95 -0.18
CA VAL A 382 -19.66 -1.86 0.19
C VAL A 382 -19.64 -2.07 1.69
N GLY A 383 -19.72 -3.31 2.15
CA GLY A 383 -19.61 -3.68 3.56
C GLY A 383 -18.17 -3.57 4.06
N ALA A 384 -17.96 -2.81 5.12
CA ALA A 384 -16.63 -2.54 5.66
C ALA A 384 -15.91 -3.81 6.18
N GLN A 385 -16.66 -4.78 6.73
CA GLN A 385 -16.10 -6.02 7.23
C GLN A 385 -15.64 -6.97 6.12
N SER A 386 -16.40 -7.04 5.02
CA SER A 386 -16.22 -8.04 3.97
C SER A 386 -15.52 -7.50 2.73
N GLY A 387 -15.55 -6.18 2.50
CA GLY A 387 -15.19 -5.57 1.22
C GLY A 387 -16.15 -5.92 0.07
N ARG A 388 -17.21 -6.68 0.34
CA ARG A 388 -18.20 -7.11 -0.64
C ARG A 388 -19.33 -6.10 -0.80
N CYS A 389 -19.97 -6.18 -1.95
CA CYS A 389 -21.04 -5.29 -2.32
C CYS A 389 -22.43 -5.85 -1.96
N VAL A 390 -23.35 -4.97 -1.64
CA VAL A 390 -24.79 -5.30 -1.58
C VAL A 390 -25.25 -5.61 -2.99
N ASP A 391 -25.71 -6.83 -3.18
CA ASP A 391 -25.95 -7.46 -4.47
C ASP A 391 -27.38 -8.00 -4.54
N VAL A 392 -28.00 -7.83 -5.69
CA VAL A 392 -29.30 -8.48 -5.98
C VAL A 392 -29.01 -9.78 -6.74
N PRO A 393 -29.25 -10.98 -6.13
CA PRO A 393 -28.92 -12.26 -6.73
C PRO A 393 -29.48 -12.42 -8.14
N ASN A 394 -28.67 -12.96 -9.04
CA ASN A 394 -29.05 -13.26 -10.43
C ASN A 394 -29.61 -12.05 -11.20
N ALA A 395 -29.26 -10.83 -10.80
CA ALA A 395 -29.81 -9.59 -11.34
C ALA A 395 -31.35 -9.58 -11.38
N SER A 396 -31.99 -10.23 -10.42
CA SER A 396 -33.46 -10.33 -10.32
C SER A 396 -34.07 -8.93 -10.15
N GLN A 397 -35.22 -8.71 -10.79
CA GLN A 397 -36.05 -7.50 -10.60
C GLN A 397 -37.38 -7.80 -9.92
N THR A 398 -37.53 -9.01 -9.40
CA THR A 398 -38.77 -9.45 -8.75
C THR A 398 -38.86 -8.85 -7.34
N ASN A 399 -40.01 -8.29 -6.99
CA ASN A 399 -40.28 -7.83 -5.64
C ASN A 399 -40.14 -8.97 -4.62
N GLY A 400 -39.52 -8.68 -3.48
CA GLY A 400 -39.24 -9.68 -2.45
C GLY A 400 -37.95 -10.43 -2.67
N THR A 401 -37.14 -10.13 -3.72
CA THR A 401 -35.83 -10.70 -3.88
C THR A 401 -34.90 -10.19 -2.77
N ARG A 402 -34.39 -11.10 -1.94
CA ARG A 402 -33.47 -10.77 -0.85
C ARG A 402 -32.14 -10.34 -1.41
N VAL A 403 -31.57 -9.28 -0.87
CA VAL A 403 -30.21 -8.88 -1.18
C VAL A 403 -29.19 -9.68 -0.35
N GLN A 404 -28.02 -9.77 -0.88
CA GLN A 404 -26.89 -10.52 -0.28
C GLN A 404 -25.61 -9.70 -0.33
N LEU A 405 -24.57 -10.16 0.36
CA LEU A 405 -23.21 -9.76 0.03
C LEU A 405 -22.67 -10.62 -1.11
N TYR A 406 -22.00 -10.00 -2.06
CA TYR A 406 -21.30 -10.71 -3.13
C TYR A 406 -20.03 -9.96 -3.56
N ASP A 407 -19.09 -10.66 -4.20
CA ASP A 407 -17.90 -10.01 -4.72
C ASP A 407 -18.29 -8.83 -5.61
N CYS A 408 -17.63 -7.69 -5.42
CA CYS A 408 -17.96 -6.49 -6.15
C CYS A 408 -17.61 -6.64 -7.63
N HIS A 409 -18.58 -6.37 -8.49
CA HIS A 409 -18.44 -6.30 -9.94
C HIS A 409 -19.22 -5.09 -10.48
N ASN A 410 -19.00 -4.72 -11.75
CA ASN A 410 -19.59 -3.48 -12.29
C ASN A 410 -20.96 -3.69 -12.96
N GLN A 411 -21.70 -4.74 -12.61
CA GLN A 411 -23.03 -5.00 -13.17
C GLN A 411 -24.13 -4.22 -12.44
N SER A 412 -25.25 -4.03 -13.12
CA SER A 412 -26.35 -3.18 -12.67
C SER A 412 -27.02 -3.62 -11.36
N ASN A 413 -26.90 -4.91 -10.98
CA ASN A 413 -27.45 -5.47 -9.73
C ASN A 413 -26.68 -5.09 -8.46
N GLN A 414 -25.57 -4.34 -8.60
CA GLN A 414 -24.81 -3.76 -7.50
C GLN A 414 -24.68 -2.24 -7.61
N GLN A 415 -25.39 -1.61 -8.58
CA GLN A 415 -25.37 -0.16 -8.78
C GLN A 415 -26.56 0.49 -8.08
N TRP A 416 -26.25 1.18 -6.99
CA TRP A 416 -27.24 1.82 -6.13
C TRP A 416 -27.18 3.33 -6.25
N THR A 417 -28.34 3.98 -6.29
CA THR A 417 -28.45 5.43 -6.27
C THR A 417 -29.14 5.86 -4.97
N TYR A 418 -28.48 6.76 -4.23
CA TYR A 418 -29.11 7.37 -3.06
C TYR A 418 -29.88 8.61 -3.47
N THR A 419 -31.17 8.62 -3.24
CA THR A 419 -32.10 9.70 -3.65
C THR A 419 -32.27 10.76 -2.57
N SER A 420 -32.76 11.95 -2.94
CA SER A 420 -33.17 12.99 -1.98
C SER A 420 -34.29 12.54 -1.03
N GLY A 421 -35.09 11.54 -1.44
CA GLY A 421 -36.10 10.89 -0.60
C GLY A 421 -35.54 9.81 0.33
N LYS A 422 -34.20 9.75 0.52
CA LYS A 422 -33.48 8.77 1.35
C LYS A 422 -33.65 7.32 0.87
N GLN A 423 -34.02 7.08 -0.36
CA GLN A 423 -34.12 5.74 -0.91
C GLN A 423 -32.77 5.30 -1.54
N LEU A 424 -32.42 4.03 -1.37
CA LEU A 424 -31.34 3.38 -2.09
C LEU A 424 -31.98 2.57 -3.22
N THR A 425 -31.84 3.05 -4.46
CA THR A 425 -32.51 2.47 -5.63
C THR A 425 -31.51 1.68 -6.50
N VAL A 426 -31.96 0.56 -7.03
CA VAL A 426 -31.27 -0.27 -8.02
C VAL A 426 -32.17 -0.43 -9.25
N TYR A 427 -31.60 -0.55 -10.44
CA TYR A 427 -32.33 -0.61 -11.72
C TYR A 427 -33.25 0.60 -11.97
N GLY A 428 -33.12 1.68 -11.20
CA GLY A 428 -33.94 2.89 -11.33
C GLY A 428 -35.34 2.83 -10.70
N ASN A 429 -35.90 1.65 -10.45
CA ASN A 429 -37.27 1.50 -9.97
C ASN A 429 -37.45 0.46 -8.85
N ARG A 430 -36.40 -0.12 -8.35
CA ARG A 430 -36.41 -1.01 -7.19
C ARG A 430 -35.68 -0.34 -6.04
N CYS A 431 -36.29 -0.33 -4.88
CA CYS A 431 -35.75 0.24 -3.65
C CYS A 431 -35.26 -0.86 -2.73
N LEU A 432 -34.18 -0.60 -2.02
CA LEU A 432 -33.77 -1.40 -0.87
C LEU A 432 -34.87 -1.30 0.17
N ASP A 433 -35.42 -2.41 0.59
CA ASP A 433 -36.65 -2.53 1.36
C ASP A 433 -36.46 -3.45 2.55
N ALA A 434 -36.88 -3.01 3.73
CA ALA A 434 -36.93 -3.85 4.91
C ALA A 434 -38.30 -4.56 5.00
N ALA A 435 -38.29 -5.89 4.92
CA ALA A 435 -39.54 -6.69 4.99
C ALA A 435 -40.19 -6.68 6.37
N GLY A 436 -39.57 -6.05 7.36
CA GLY A 436 -40.07 -5.88 8.72
C GLY A 436 -39.25 -4.84 9.47
N SER A 437 -39.57 -4.58 10.74
CA SER A 437 -38.88 -3.58 11.57
C SER A 437 -38.07 -4.16 12.74
N GLY A 438 -38.14 -5.47 12.98
CA GLY A 438 -37.48 -6.16 14.10
C GLY A 438 -36.07 -6.65 13.75
N ASN A 439 -35.34 -7.10 14.77
CA ASN A 439 -34.04 -7.79 14.59
C ASN A 439 -34.25 -9.05 13.73
N GLY A 440 -33.36 -9.26 12.75
CA GLY A 440 -33.45 -10.35 11.80
C GLY A 440 -34.40 -10.10 10.63
N ALA A 441 -35.05 -8.91 10.53
CA ALA A 441 -35.89 -8.58 9.39
C ALA A 441 -35.05 -8.56 8.10
N GLU A 442 -35.58 -9.19 7.08
CA GLU A 442 -34.89 -9.39 5.82
C GLU A 442 -34.80 -8.10 5.01
N ILE A 443 -33.70 -7.92 4.32
CA ILE A 443 -33.52 -6.84 3.37
C ILE A 443 -33.69 -7.40 1.96
N GLN A 444 -34.54 -6.76 1.20
CA GLN A 444 -34.98 -7.17 -0.13
C GLN A 444 -34.99 -6.00 -1.09
N ILE A 445 -35.27 -6.24 -2.34
CA ILE A 445 -35.71 -5.20 -3.28
C ILE A 445 -37.23 -5.25 -3.42
N TYR A 446 -37.80 -4.08 -3.54
CA TYR A 446 -39.25 -3.94 -3.81
C TYR A 446 -39.50 -2.73 -4.70
N SER A 447 -40.65 -2.69 -5.40
CA SER A 447 -41.05 -1.50 -6.16
C SER A 447 -41.01 -0.28 -5.25
N CYS A 448 -40.37 0.80 -5.68
CA CYS A 448 -40.31 2.02 -4.88
C CYS A 448 -41.68 2.61 -4.64
N ASN A 449 -42.05 2.80 -3.40
CA ASN A 449 -43.37 3.31 -2.97
C ASN A 449 -43.30 4.50 -2.00
N GLY A 450 -42.08 4.91 -1.62
CA GLY A 450 -41.83 6.06 -0.74
C GLY A 450 -42.13 5.81 0.75
N GLN A 451 -42.45 4.58 1.16
CA GLN A 451 -42.72 4.26 2.56
C GLN A 451 -41.44 4.25 3.40
N ALA A 452 -41.56 4.42 4.70
CA ALA A 452 -40.43 4.55 5.64
C ALA A 452 -39.56 3.29 5.73
N ASN A 453 -40.04 2.09 5.38
CA ASN A 453 -39.27 0.84 5.29
C ASN A 453 -38.33 0.78 4.08
N GLN A 454 -38.48 1.73 3.14
CA GLN A 454 -37.58 1.92 1.99
C GLN A 454 -36.69 3.15 2.13
N GLN A 455 -36.74 3.82 3.28
CA GLN A 455 -35.91 5.01 3.54
C GLN A 455 -34.79 4.68 4.50
N TRP A 456 -33.61 5.21 4.18
CA TRP A 456 -32.36 4.87 4.85
C TRP A 456 -31.55 6.13 5.19
N ASN A 457 -30.96 6.17 6.37
CA ASN A 457 -29.99 7.21 6.71
C ASN A 457 -28.58 6.65 6.51
N LEU A 458 -27.77 7.32 5.71
CA LEU A 458 -26.34 7.06 5.61
C LEU A 458 -25.64 7.89 6.69
N ASN A 459 -25.16 7.23 7.75
CA ASN A 459 -24.61 7.91 8.91
C ASN A 459 -23.09 8.12 8.77
N SER A 460 -22.56 9.19 9.36
CA SER A 460 -21.13 9.54 9.31
C SER A 460 -20.21 8.48 9.95
N ASN A 461 -20.73 7.63 10.84
CA ASN A 461 -20.01 6.51 11.42
C ASN A 461 -19.95 5.26 10.51
N GLY A 462 -20.50 5.35 9.29
CA GLY A 462 -20.52 4.27 8.32
C GLY A 462 -21.71 3.32 8.46
N THR A 463 -22.62 3.50 9.43
CA THR A 463 -23.83 2.67 9.51
C THR A 463 -24.89 3.17 8.52
N ILE A 464 -25.68 2.24 7.98
CA ILE A 464 -26.91 2.54 7.23
C ILE A 464 -28.10 2.12 8.09
N THR A 465 -28.92 3.07 8.52
CA THR A 465 -30.06 2.80 9.39
C THR A 465 -31.39 2.99 8.67
N GLY A 466 -32.34 2.04 8.87
CA GLY A 466 -33.68 2.17 8.35
C GLY A 466 -34.47 3.29 9.08
N VAL A 467 -35.13 4.18 8.33
CA VAL A 467 -35.90 5.29 8.91
C VAL A 467 -37.07 4.77 9.74
N GLN A 468 -37.70 3.68 9.29
CA GLN A 468 -38.84 3.08 10.03
C GLN A 468 -38.42 2.44 11.36
N SER A 469 -37.23 1.77 11.37
CA SER A 469 -36.88 0.90 12.50
C SER A 469 -35.84 1.51 13.43
N GLY A 470 -35.04 2.47 12.95
CA GLY A 470 -33.85 2.96 13.62
C GLY A 470 -32.71 1.93 13.66
N ARG A 471 -32.89 0.70 13.14
CA ARG A 471 -31.93 -0.40 13.15
C ARG A 471 -30.95 -0.29 12.00
N CYS A 472 -29.78 -0.89 12.20
CA CYS A 472 -28.70 -0.92 11.22
C CYS A 472 -28.87 -2.06 10.20
N LEU A 473 -28.45 -1.83 8.95
CA LEU A 473 -28.10 -2.93 8.07
C LEU A 473 -27.00 -3.74 8.75
N ASP A 474 -27.16 -5.05 8.76
CA ASP A 474 -26.31 -5.99 9.47
C ASP A 474 -26.06 -7.21 8.59
N VAL A 475 -24.83 -7.70 8.56
CA VAL A 475 -24.49 -8.92 7.83
C VAL A 475 -24.11 -10.04 8.78
N TRP A 476 -24.71 -11.20 8.54
CA TRP A 476 -24.49 -12.39 9.34
C TRP A 476 -23.12 -13.02 9.13
N SER A 477 -22.52 -12.84 7.97
CA SER A 477 -21.26 -13.48 7.54
C SER A 477 -20.55 -12.62 6.48
N THR A 478 -19.27 -12.86 6.26
CA THR A 478 -18.48 -12.17 5.23
C THR A 478 -18.45 -12.90 3.88
N ALA A 479 -19.08 -14.07 3.75
CA ALA A 479 -19.02 -14.91 2.54
C ALA A 479 -19.92 -14.37 1.41
N ASN A 480 -19.67 -14.77 0.17
CA ASN A 480 -20.61 -14.61 -0.94
C ASN A 480 -21.93 -15.31 -0.62
N GLY A 481 -23.06 -14.65 -0.90
CA GLY A 481 -24.37 -15.12 -0.52
C GLY A 481 -24.77 -14.82 0.92
N ALA A 482 -23.91 -14.11 1.69
CA ALA A 482 -24.22 -13.76 3.07
C ALA A 482 -25.46 -12.89 3.15
N ARG A 483 -26.33 -13.26 4.06
CA ARG A 483 -27.62 -12.58 4.31
C ARG A 483 -27.40 -11.18 4.88
N ILE A 484 -28.17 -10.22 4.40
CA ILE A 484 -28.30 -8.88 4.95
C ILE A 484 -29.66 -8.77 5.67
N GLN A 485 -29.63 -8.20 6.86
CA GLN A 485 -30.81 -8.09 7.74
C GLN A 485 -30.83 -6.75 8.48
N LEU A 486 -31.90 -6.43 9.17
CA LEU A 486 -31.90 -5.41 10.22
C LEU A 486 -31.43 -6.00 11.53
N TYR A 487 -30.65 -5.24 12.29
CA TYR A 487 -30.28 -5.60 13.66
C TYR A 487 -30.05 -4.34 14.51
N ASP A 488 -30.16 -4.46 15.83
CA ASP A 488 -29.86 -3.35 16.73
C ASP A 488 -28.45 -2.84 16.48
N CYS A 489 -28.27 -1.54 16.36
CA CYS A 489 -26.97 -0.94 16.07
C CYS A 489 -26.00 -1.19 17.24
N ASN A 490 -24.90 -1.86 16.98
CA ASN A 490 -23.89 -2.23 17.97
C ASN A 490 -22.49 -1.65 17.66
N GLY A 491 -22.37 -0.91 16.55
CA GLY A 491 -21.12 -0.27 16.15
C GLY A 491 -20.04 -1.20 15.58
N GLN A 492 -20.34 -2.49 15.42
CA GLN A 492 -19.42 -3.48 14.88
C GLN A 492 -19.21 -3.31 13.37
N ALA A 493 -18.11 -3.88 12.84
CA ALA A 493 -17.74 -3.75 11.43
C ALA A 493 -18.75 -4.38 10.46
N ASN A 494 -19.51 -5.41 10.91
CA ASN A 494 -20.56 -6.06 10.14
C ASN A 494 -21.79 -5.17 9.90
N GLN A 495 -21.86 -4.00 10.56
CA GLN A 495 -22.91 -3.00 10.39
C GLN A 495 -22.42 -1.72 9.69
N ARG A 496 -21.18 -1.69 9.22
CA ARG A 496 -20.64 -0.53 8.53
C ARG A 496 -20.60 -0.76 7.02
N PHE A 497 -21.09 0.22 6.31
CA PHE A 497 -21.17 0.22 4.85
C PHE A 497 -20.79 1.59 4.31
N SER A 498 -20.26 1.63 3.11
CA SER A 498 -19.95 2.85 2.37
C SER A 498 -20.64 2.83 1.01
N LEU A 499 -21.25 3.93 0.61
CA LEU A 499 -21.67 4.13 -0.78
C LEU A 499 -20.46 4.70 -1.53
N VAL A 500 -19.85 3.88 -2.39
CA VAL A 500 -18.65 4.21 -3.13
C VAL A 500 -19.04 4.54 -4.57
N SER A 501 -18.81 5.77 -4.99
CA SER A 501 -19.03 6.21 -6.39
C SER A 501 -18.10 5.41 -7.34
N GLN A 502 -18.56 5.19 -8.57
CA GLN A 502 -17.74 4.57 -9.63
C GLN A 502 -16.69 5.54 -10.15
#